data_715c483a427e049dd211f9eeb8d3ff22
#
_entry.id   715c483a427e049dd211f9eeb8d3ff22
#
_cell.length_a   1.000
_cell.length_b   1.000
_cell.length_c   1.000
_cell.angle_alpha   90.00
_cell.angle_beta   90.00
_cell.angle_gamma   90.00
#
_symmetry.space_group_name_H-M   'P 1'
#
loop_
_entity.id
_entity.type
_entity.pdbx_description
1 polymer ?
#
loop_
_entity_poly.entity_id
_entity_poly.type
_entity_poly.pdbx_seq_one_letter_code
_entity_poly.pdbx_strand_id
1 'polypeptide(L)'
;MYGPDQSDAPGVRVRADRAGSVRDRLDHENPEIDRVLFENRRFATVERFFGAGARIARSSDPRRSPRPLRARRSPGYARGVSPTEHRRSPIRSLVRRRSGGRTHEADRDDGLSASEDSPRDGRSSRLVDSAIYVDGERVASPASLPETLETLRRQPEGMAWIGLYRPEEQEVQSLASEFQLHPLAVEDAINAHQRPKLERHDDTLFVVLRPARYLDDIEEVEFGEVHVFVGPRFVLTVRHSEAPEFGSVRDRLEGEPDVLRRGPEAVLYAILDKVVDGYYPVVAGVHHDIDEIEVEVFSGDPKVSRRIYELSREVADFLRATRPLIDVIAALRGGFAKYHVDERLQDHLRDVEDHLIQIIERVDEFRVALRDMLTVNATLVAQRQNEEMRNLAEAANSQNEEVKKISAWAAILFAPTLIGTIYGMNFVHVPELDWVLGYPFALLLMAVTCVGLYALFKRRRWL
;
A
#
# COMPACT_ATOMS: atom_id res chain seq x y z
N MET A 1 4.78 -78.02 -28.63
CA MET A 1 4.29 -78.48 -29.93
C MET A 1 3.82 -77.26 -30.70
N TYR A 2 4.54 -76.98 -31.78
CA TYR A 2 4.21 -76.17 -32.96
C TYR A 2 3.86 -74.70 -32.82
N GLY A 3 4.85 -73.85 -33.12
CA GLY A 3 4.63 -72.68 -33.95
C GLY A 3 4.67 -73.12 -35.45
N PRO A 4 4.94 -72.23 -36.42
CA PRO A 4 4.78 -70.81 -36.67
C PRO A 4 3.93 -70.53 -37.93
N ASP A 5 3.65 -69.35 -38.36
CA ASP A 5 4.02 -68.90 -39.71
C ASP A 5 3.81 -67.41 -39.97
N GLN A 6 4.67 -66.93 -40.79
CA GLN A 6 4.92 -65.65 -41.40
C GLN A 6 3.82 -65.22 -42.38
N SER A 7 3.64 -63.95 -42.63
CA SER A 7 4.01 -63.28 -43.87
C SER A 7 3.25 -61.92 -44.04
N ASP A 8 4.03 -60.98 -44.36
CA ASP A 8 4.06 -59.98 -45.43
C ASP A 8 3.61 -58.59 -45.16
N ALA A 9 4.62 -57.73 -45.18
CA ALA A 9 4.49 -56.30 -45.43
C ALA A 9 4.14 -56.01 -46.90
N PRO A 10 3.59 -54.80 -47.22
CA PRO A 10 4.50 -53.91 -47.96
C PRO A 10 4.46 -52.44 -47.47
N GLY A 11 5.63 -51.82 -47.66
CA GLY A 11 5.94 -50.47 -47.29
C GLY A 11 5.15 -49.39 -48.04
N VAL A 12 4.98 -48.31 -47.33
CA VAL A 12 4.68 -46.99 -47.91
C VAL A 12 5.65 -45.96 -47.32
N ARG A 13 6.47 -45.40 -48.20
CA ARG A 13 7.27 -44.18 -47.95
C ARG A 13 6.32 -43.01 -47.67
N VAL A 14 6.50 -42.33 -46.59
CA VAL A 14 5.92 -40.98 -46.40
C VAL A 14 7.05 -39.96 -46.29
N ARG A 15 7.00 -39.02 -47.21
CA ARG A 15 7.79 -37.80 -47.30
C ARG A 15 7.66 -36.98 -46.02
N ALA A 16 8.79 -36.48 -45.55
CA ALA A 16 8.84 -35.29 -44.71
C ALA A 16 8.36 -34.06 -45.49
N ASP A 17 7.33 -33.40 -45.02
CA ASP A 17 7.13 -31.95 -45.27
C ASP A 17 6.13 -31.34 -44.28
N ARG A 18 6.58 -30.19 -43.74
CA ARG A 18 5.82 -29.10 -43.09
C ARG A 18 5.43 -29.25 -41.62
N ALA A 19 6.36 -28.77 -40.80
CA ALA A 19 6.04 -28.03 -39.60
C ALA A 19 5.06 -26.87 -39.94
N GLY A 20 3.81 -27.04 -39.56
CA GLY A 20 2.72 -26.06 -39.65
C GLY A 20 2.07 -25.92 -38.29
N SER A 21 2.51 -24.93 -37.54
CA SER A 21 1.71 -24.07 -36.67
C SER A 21 0.48 -24.70 -35.98
N VAL A 22 0.69 -25.17 -34.75
CA VAL A 22 -0.35 -25.23 -33.71
C VAL A 22 -0.31 -23.89 -32.99
N ARG A 23 -0.80 -22.83 -33.64
CA ARG A 23 -0.84 -21.47 -33.10
C ARG A 23 -2.12 -20.71 -33.40
N ASP A 24 -3.18 -21.39 -33.80
CA ASP A 24 -4.46 -20.76 -34.18
C ASP A 24 -5.64 -21.45 -33.49
N ARG A 25 -5.70 -21.43 -32.18
CA ARG A 25 -6.94 -21.66 -31.42
C ARG A 25 -6.82 -21.27 -29.94
N LEU A 26 -6.39 -20.04 -29.63
CA LEU A 26 -6.54 -19.42 -28.30
C LEU A 26 -6.62 -17.89 -28.46
N ASP A 27 -7.56 -17.42 -29.28
CA ASP A 27 -7.88 -15.99 -29.38
C ASP A 27 -9.26 -15.75 -28.79
N HIS A 28 -9.30 -15.70 -27.46
CA HIS A 28 -10.25 -14.90 -26.67
C HIS A 28 -9.62 -14.67 -25.29
N GLU A 29 -8.47 -14.02 -25.27
CA GLU A 29 -7.84 -13.55 -24.03
C GLU A 29 -8.12 -12.06 -23.87
N ASN A 30 -8.47 -11.71 -22.65
CA ASN A 30 -8.81 -10.37 -22.19
C ASN A 30 -7.61 -9.42 -22.41
N PRO A 31 -7.77 -8.33 -23.19
CA PRO A 31 -6.66 -7.46 -23.56
C PRO A 31 -6.03 -6.70 -22.38
N GLU A 32 -6.64 -6.69 -21.20
CA GLU A 32 -6.07 -6.09 -19.98
C GLU A 32 -5.02 -6.97 -19.32
N ILE A 33 -5.17 -8.30 -19.40
CA ILE A 33 -4.20 -9.25 -18.82
C ILE A 33 -2.88 -9.24 -19.63
N ASP A 34 -2.96 -9.13 -20.94
CA ASP A 34 -1.77 -9.02 -21.79
C ASP A 34 -1.00 -7.69 -21.62
N ARG A 35 -1.70 -6.62 -21.22
CA ARG A 35 -1.05 -5.34 -20.94
C ARG A 35 -0.19 -5.40 -19.67
N VAL A 36 -0.68 -6.07 -18.62
CA VAL A 36 0.04 -6.26 -17.36
C VAL A 36 1.25 -7.19 -17.52
N LEU A 37 1.17 -8.19 -18.39
CA LEU A 37 2.28 -9.11 -18.69
C LEU A 37 3.33 -8.50 -19.63
N PHE A 38 2.98 -7.51 -20.46
CA PHE A 38 3.90 -6.88 -21.41
C PHE A 38 4.80 -5.80 -20.77
N GLU A 39 4.39 -5.18 -19.67
CA GLU A 39 5.17 -4.19 -18.93
C GLU A 39 6.28 -4.79 -18.06
N ASN A 40 6.26 -6.10 -17.77
CA ASN A 40 7.32 -6.82 -17.05
C ASN A 40 8.73 -6.75 -17.71
N ARG A 41 8.86 -6.19 -18.92
CA ARG A 41 10.18 -5.96 -19.57
C ARG A 41 10.92 -4.72 -19.06
N ARG A 42 10.27 -3.80 -18.35
CA ARG A 42 10.93 -2.60 -17.80
C ARG A 42 11.63 -2.88 -16.46
N PHE A 43 11.10 -3.75 -15.62
CA PHE A 43 11.75 -4.14 -14.36
C PHE A 43 13.09 -4.88 -14.53
N ALA A 44 13.30 -5.59 -15.63
CA ALA A 44 14.60 -6.19 -15.95
C ALA A 44 15.73 -5.16 -16.15
N THR A 45 15.41 -3.87 -16.26
CA THR A 45 16.38 -2.79 -16.43
C THR A 45 16.90 -2.28 -15.08
N VAL A 46 16.08 -2.32 -14.02
CA VAL A 46 16.48 -1.92 -12.66
C VAL A 46 17.44 -2.94 -12.04
N GLU A 47 17.24 -4.24 -12.23
CA GLU A 47 18.23 -5.25 -11.80
C GLU A 47 19.61 -5.09 -12.46
N ARG A 48 19.69 -4.59 -13.69
CA ARG A 48 20.99 -4.32 -14.36
C ARG A 48 21.73 -3.12 -13.79
N PHE A 49 21.04 -2.15 -13.21
CA PHE A 49 21.66 -0.97 -12.60
C PHE A 49 22.19 -1.25 -11.18
N PHE A 50 21.50 -2.04 -10.38
CA PHE A 50 21.93 -2.41 -9.03
C PHE A 50 22.95 -3.58 -8.99
N GLY A 51 22.98 -4.41 -10.02
CA GLY A 51 23.95 -5.52 -10.14
C GLY A 51 25.40 -5.07 -10.45
N ALA A 52 25.62 -3.84 -10.91
CA ALA A 52 26.94 -3.32 -11.23
C ALA A 52 27.68 -2.70 -10.02
N GLY A 53 26.97 -2.24 -8.97
CA GLY A 53 27.59 -1.65 -7.78
C GLY A 53 28.13 -2.66 -6.75
N ALA A 54 27.67 -3.90 -6.79
CA ALA A 54 28.03 -4.93 -5.79
C ALA A 54 29.28 -5.74 -6.14
N ARG A 55 29.98 -5.46 -7.23
CA ARG A 55 31.18 -6.21 -7.69
C ARG A 55 32.52 -5.58 -7.39
N ILE A 56 32.60 -4.47 -6.68
CA ILE A 56 33.87 -3.79 -6.36
C ILE A 56 34.36 -4.05 -4.91
N ALA A 57 33.64 -4.78 -4.08
CA ALA A 57 34.01 -5.00 -2.68
C ALA A 57 34.18 -6.49 -2.31
N ARG A 58 34.78 -7.32 -3.17
CA ARG A 58 35.22 -8.68 -2.81
C ARG A 58 36.59 -9.00 -3.39
N SER A 59 37.61 -8.46 -2.73
CA SER A 59 38.98 -8.95 -2.80
C SER A 59 39.68 -8.66 -1.48
N SER A 60 39.59 -9.56 -0.51
CA SER A 60 40.61 -9.76 0.54
C SER A 60 40.32 -11.07 1.29
N ASP A 61 41.18 -12.01 1.11
CA ASP A 61 41.74 -13.12 1.85
C ASP A 61 40.97 -13.74 3.05
N PRO A 62 40.65 -15.04 3.02
CA PRO A 62 40.04 -15.76 4.12
C PRO A 62 41.09 -16.52 4.97
N ARG A 63 41.76 -15.88 5.91
CA ARG A 63 42.46 -16.55 7.02
C ARG A 63 42.61 -15.63 8.22
N ARG A 64 41.61 -15.55 9.12
CA ARG A 64 41.80 -15.29 10.57
C ARG A 64 40.44 -15.43 11.28
N SER A 65 40.32 -16.47 12.06
CA SER A 65 39.27 -16.66 13.06
C SER A 65 39.52 -15.77 14.29
N PRO A 66 38.53 -15.08 14.86
CA PRO A 66 38.61 -14.49 16.19
C PRO A 66 37.94 -15.39 17.24
N ARG A 67 38.65 -15.52 18.37
CA ARG A 67 38.26 -16.18 19.62
C ARG A 67 37.09 -15.46 20.31
N PRO A 68 36.30 -16.15 21.15
CA PRO A 68 35.16 -15.56 21.84
C PRO A 68 35.58 -14.73 23.05
N LEU A 69 35.01 -13.54 23.19
CA LEU A 69 35.14 -12.67 24.36
C LEU A 69 34.08 -13.03 25.42
N ARG A 70 34.58 -13.29 26.64
CA ARG A 70 33.83 -13.59 27.85
C ARG A 70 32.88 -12.47 28.26
N ALA A 71 31.69 -12.89 28.67
CA ALA A 71 30.70 -12.07 29.36
C ALA A 71 31.23 -11.54 30.69
N ARG A 72 31.16 -10.23 30.90
CA ARG A 72 31.28 -9.59 32.25
C ARG A 72 29.87 -9.30 32.78
N ARG A 73 29.55 -9.94 33.89
CA ARG A 73 28.42 -9.61 34.77
C ARG A 73 28.71 -8.29 35.48
N SER A 74 27.73 -7.44 35.63
CA SER A 74 27.67 -6.36 36.61
C SER A 74 26.30 -6.27 37.27
N PRO A 75 26.20 -5.80 38.52
CA PRO A 75 25.17 -6.22 39.46
C PRO A 75 23.96 -5.28 39.51
N GLY A 76 22.90 -5.82 40.10
CA GLY A 76 21.58 -5.21 40.19
C GLY A 76 21.51 -3.98 41.10
N TYR A 77 20.48 -3.17 40.77
CA TYR A 77 19.87 -2.25 41.71
C TYR A 77 18.34 -2.39 41.60
N ALA A 78 17.76 -2.91 42.66
CA ALA A 78 16.33 -2.92 42.87
C ALA A 78 15.93 -1.57 43.47
N ARG A 79 14.93 -0.93 42.89
CA ARG A 79 13.97 -0.05 43.61
C ARG A 79 12.68 0.07 42.82
N GLY A 80 11.61 -0.31 43.48
CA GLY A 80 10.24 -0.26 42.98
C GLY A 80 9.69 1.17 42.88
N VAL A 81 8.81 1.37 41.92
CA VAL A 81 7.85 2.46 41.89
C VAL A 81 6.54 1.90 41.29
N SER A 82 5.45 2.14 42.00
CA SER A 82 4.07 1.74 41.75
C SER A 82 3.47 2.36 40.48
N PRO A 83 2.38 1.77 39.93
CA PRO A 83 1.81 2.18 38.66
C PRO A 83 0.90 3.41 38.83
N THR A 84 1.11 4.43 37.99
CA THR A 84 0.19 5.55 37.81
C THR A 84 -0.68 5.30 36.59
N GLU A 85 -1.97 5.43 36.83
CA GLU A 85 -3.06 5.41 35.87
C GLU A 85 -2.83 6.36 34.66
N HIS A 86 -2.86 5.82 33.42
CA HIS A 86 -2.97 6.64 32.24
C HIS A 86 -4.44 6.78 31.81
N ARG A 87 -4.97 7.97 32.06
CA ARG A 87 -6.21 8.51 31.50
C ARG A 87 -6.19 8.43 29.96
N ARG A 88 -7.18 7.76 29.41
CA ARG A 88 -7.52 7.79 27.99
C ARG A 88 -8.15 9.13 27.64
N SER A 89 -7.55 9.88 26.71
CA SER A 89 -8.15 11.05 26.08
C SER A 89 -8.78 10.62 24.74
N PRO A 90 -10.02 11.03 24.44
CA PRO A 90 -10.65 10.75 23.16
C PRO A 90 -10.21 11.80 22.11
N ILE A 91 -9.67 11.33 21.00
CA ILE A 91 -9.40 12.18 19.83
C ILE A 91 -10.72 12.37 19.09
N ARG A 92 -11.24 13.59 19.14
CA ARG A 92 -12.37 14.08 18.34
C ARG A 92 -11.91 14.30 16.91
N SER A 93 -12.51 13.61 15.96
CA SER A 93 -12.43 13.88 14.53
C SER A 93 -13.13 15.22 14.22
N LEU A 94 -12.38 16.19 13.73
CA LEU A 94 -12.87 17.48 13.23
C LEU A 94 -13.18 17.36 11.73
N VAL A 95 -14.42 17.05 11.41
CA VAL A 95 -14.97 17.24 10.06
C VAL A 95 -15.19 18.73 9.83
N ARG A 96 -14.43 19.33 8.95
CA ARG A 96 -14.53 20.74 8.56
C ARG A 96 -15.53 20.87 7.41
N ARG A 97 -16.80 21.14 7.74
CA ARG A 97 -17.80 21.62 6.77
C ARG A 97 -17.41 23.00 6.24
N ARG A 98 -17.20 23.12 4.96
CA ARG A 98 -17.11 24.41 4.26
C ARG A 98 -18.47 24.72 3.64
N SER A 99 -19.21 25.61 4.28
CA SER A 99 -20.39 26.26 3.72
C SER A 99 -19.94 27.47 2.89
N GLY A 100 -20.29 27.49 1.62
CA GLY A 100 -20.18 28.67 0.77
C GLY A 100 -21.53 28.91 0.11
N GLY A 101 -22.28 29.86 0.67
CA GLY A 101 -23.52 30.33 0.08
C GLY A 101 -23.27 31.24 -1.13
N ARG A 102 -24.16 31.13 -2.11
CA ARG A 102 -24.52 32.23 -3.01
C ARG A 102 -25.99 32.09 -3.39
N THR A 103 -26.72 33.08 -2.97
CA THR A 103 -28.07 33.43 -3.39
C THR A 103 -28.10 33.86 -4.86
N HIS A 104 -29.03 33.32 -5.63
CA HIS A 104 -29.68 34.06 -6.71
C HIS A 104 -31.14 33.58 -6.87
N GLU A 105 -32.01 34.52 -6.67
CA GLU A 105 -33.44 34.55 -6.92
C GLU A 105 -33.67 34.76 -8.41
N ALA A 106 -34.61 33.98 -9.00
CA ALA A 106 -35.55 34.40 -10.01
C ALA A 106 -36.39 33.22 -10.56
N ASP A 107 -37.55 33.10 -10.04
CA ASP A 107 -38.88 33.10 -10.70
C ASP A 107 -38.95 32.57 -12.13
N ARG A 108 -39.71 31.43 -12.32
CA ARG A 108 -40.81 31.27 -13.26
C ARG A 108 -41.42 29.87 -13.23
N ASP A 109 -42.66 29.89 -12.89
CA ASP A 109 -43.77 29.01 -13.10
C ASP A 109 -43.75 28.29 -14.49
N ASP A 110 -43.99 26.96 -14.48
CA ASP A 110 -44.99 26.29 -15.33
C ASP A 110 -45.09 24.80 -14.94
N GLY A 111 -46.31 24.41 -14.65
CA GLY A 111 -46.72 23.10 -14.22
C GLY A 111 -46.60 22.02 -15.28
N LEU A 112 -46.54 20.77 -14.83
CA LEU A 112 -47.35 19.64 -15.31
C LEU A 112 -46.99 18.34 -14.55
N SER A 113 -48.09 17.76 -14.07
CA SER A 113 -48.29 16.33 -13.72
C SER A 113 -47.47 15.70 -12.61
N ALA A 114 -48.10 15.73 -11.42
CA ALA A 114 -47.90 14.79 -10.35
C ALA A 114 -48.14 13.34 -10.83
N SER A 115 -47.08 12.52 -10.83
CA SER A 115 -47.24 11.10 -10.65
C SER A 115 -47.15 10.81 -9.15
N GLU A 116 -48.24 10.30 -8.62
CA GLU A 116 -48.39 9.88 -7.23
C GLU A 116 -47.28 8.92 -6.84
N ASP A 117 -46.32 9.44 -6.10
CA ASP A 117 -45.33 8.63 -5.39
C ASP A 117 -45.99 8.18 -4.09
N SER A 118 -46.49 6.95 -4.12
CA SER A 118 -47.00 6.26 -2.93
C SER A 118 -45.91 6.23 -1.85
N PRO A 119 -46.21 6.52 -0.58
CA PRO A 119 -45.24 6.43 0.48
C PRO A 119 -44.81 4.96 0.60
N ARG A 120 -43.56 4.66 0.16
CA ARG A 120 -42.92 3.39 0.45
C ARG A 120 -42.76 3.31 1.96
N ASP A 121 -43.54 2.43 2.52
CA ASP A 121 -43.52 2.03 3.92
C ASP A 121 -42.08 1.77 4.38
N GLY A 122 -41.61 2.48 5.41
CA GLY A 122 -40.21 2.55 5.83
C GLY A 122 -39.67 1.29 6.52
N ARG A 123 -39.91 0.13 5.91
CA ARG A 123 -39.24 -1.14 6.17
C ARG A 123 -38.66 -1.67 4.87
N SER A 124 -37.65 -0.97 4.33
CA SER A 124 -36.84 -1.59 3.29
C SER A 124 -36.11 -2.77 3.94
N SER A 125 -36.58 -3.98 3.65
CA SER A 125 -35.86 -5.22 3.97
C SER A 125 -34.41 -5.06 3.53
N ARG A 126 -33.45 -5.27 4.45
CA ARG A 126 -32.01 -5.28 4.11
C ARG A 126 -31.60 -6.58 3.41
N LEU A 127 -32.58 -7.41 3.07
CA LEU A 127 -32.46 -8.52 2.16
C LEU A 127 -32.16 -7.97 0.76
N VAL A 128 -30.96 -8.26 0.27
CA VAL A 128 -30.54 -7.83 -1.09
C VAL A 128 -31.15 -8.77 -2.12
N ASP A 129 -31.02 -10.07 -1.89
CA ASP A 129 -31.56 -11.10 -2.76
C ASP A 129 -31.70 -12.43 -1.97
N SER A 130 -32.72 -13.22 -2.34
CA SER A 130 -32.92 -14.55 -1.84
C SER A 130 -33.41 -15.45 -2.97
N ALA A 131 -32.80 -16.63 -3.08
CA ALA A 131 -33.16 -17.60 -4.09
C ALA A 131 -33.14 -19.02 -3.52
N ILE A 132 -34.04 -19.86 -4.03
CA ILE A 132 -34.08 -21.30 -3.75
C ILE A 132 -33.71 -22.03 -5.02
N TYR A 133 -32.76 -22.94 -4.92
CA TYR A 133 -32.25 -23.77 -6.02
C TYR A 133 -32.57 -25.23 -5.75
N VAL A 134 -32.95 -25.94 -6.80
CA VAL A 134 -33.12 -27.40 -6.82
C VAL A 134 -32.40 -27.92 -8.07
N ASP A 135 -31.57 -28.90 -7.92
CA ASP A 135 -30.75 -29.46 -9.02
C ASP A 135 -29.97 -28.44 -9.84
N GLY A 136 -29.51 -27.34 -9.20
CA GLY A 136 -28.76 -26.27 -9.83
C GLY A 136 -29.62 -25.25 -10.58
N GLU A 137 -30.94 -25.36 -10.55
CA GLU A 137 -31.87 -24.42 -11.15
C GLU A 137 -32.61 -23.58 -10.12
N ARG A 138 -32.79 -22.29 -10.39
CA ARG A 138 -33.53 -21.36 -9.52
C ARG A 138 -35.03 -21.64 -9.64
N VAL A 139 -35.63 -22.13 -8.58
CA VAL A 139 -37.06 -22.50 -8.55
C VAL A 139 -37.93 -21.45 -7.86
N ALA A 140 -37.37 -20.57 -7.03
CA ALA A 140 -38.10 -19.49 -6.37
C ALA A 140 -37.19 -18.30 -6.05
N SER A 141 -37.80 -17.11 -5.97
CA SER A 141 -37.17 -15.84 -5.59
C SER A 141 -38.04 -15.16 -4.51
N PRO A 142 -37.97 -15.65 -3.25
CA PRO A 142 -38.78 -15.08 -2.18
C PRO A 142 -38.37 -13.63 -1.88
N ALA A 143 -39.37 -12.78 -1.65
CA ALA A 143 -39.15 -11.36 -1.37
C ALA A 143 -38.86 -11.03 0.09
N SER A 144 -38.98 -12.02 1.00
CA SER A 144 -38.77 -11.82 2.42
C SER A 144 -38.14 -13.05 3.09
N LEU A 145 -37.47 -12.86 4.22
CA LEU A 145 -36.87 -13.96 4.98
C LEU A 145 -37.92 -15.03 5.44
N PRO A 146 -39.07 -14.65 5.98
CA PRO A 146 -40.09 -15.66 6.32
C PRO A 146 -40.55 -16.51 5.14
N GLU A 147 -40.74 -15.88 3.96
CA GLU A 147 -41.12 -16.58 2.75
C GLU A 147 -39.98 -17.49 2.24
N THR A 148 -38.72 -17.06 2.36
CA THR A 148 -37.56 -17.90 2.02
C THR A 148 -37.55 -19.18 2.86
N LEU A 149 -37.70 -19.04 4.16
CA LEU A 149 -37.70 -20.18 5.09
C LEU A 149 -38.87 -21.12 4.86
N GLU A 150 -40.04 -20.56 4.60
CA GLU A 150 -41.24 -21.39 4.29
C GLU A 150 -41.05 -22.14 2.95
N THR A 151 -40.52 -21.48 1.94
CA THR A 151 -40.25 -22.11 0.65
C THR A 151 -39.17 -23.19 0.74
N LEU A 152 -38.10 -22.95 1.49
CA LEU A 152 -37.05 -23.95 1.75
C LEU A 152 -37.58 -25.19 2.48
N ARG A 153 -38.50 -25.02 3.44
CA ARG A 153 -39.15 -26.15 4.14
C ARG A 153 -40.01 -27.00 3.19
N ARG A 154 -40.61 -26.38 2.16
CA ARG A 154 -41.44 -27.09 1.17
C ARG A 154 -40.60 -27.82 0.11
N GLN A 155 -39.30 -27.50 0.01
CA GLN A 155 -38.35 -28.07 -0.97
C GLN A 155 -37.25 -28.84 -0.21
N PRO A 156 -37.46 -30.13 0.16
CA PRO A 156 -36.49 -30.90 0.94
C PRO A 156 -35.10 -31.02 0.32
N GLU A 157 -35.04 -31.10 -1.00
CA GLU A 157 -33.77 -31.16 -1.79
C GLU A 157 -33.26 -29.78 -2.16
N GLY A 158 -33.94 -28.70 -1.76
CA GLY A 158 -33.59 -27.35 -2.14
C GLY A 158 -32.48 -26.76 -1.27
N MET A 159 -31.72 -25.84 -1.86
CA MET A 159 -30.72 -24.99 -1.22
C MET A 159 -31.19 -23.55 -1.26
N ALA A 160 -31.04 -22.80 -0.17
CA ALA A 160 -31.26 -21.37 -0.12
C ALA A 160 -29.94 -20.59 -0.23
N TRP A 161 -29.89 -19.54 -1.07
CA TRP A 161 -28.82 -18.56 -1.05
C TRP A 161 -29.39 -17.19 -0.71
N ILE A 162 -29.05 -16.68 0.49
CA ILE A 162 -29.61 -15.48 1.11
C ILE A 162 -28.49 -14.43 1.20
N GLY A 163 -28.74 -13.24 0.66
CA GLY A 163 -27.83 -12.10 0.74
C GLY A 163 -28.39 -10.97 1.59
N LEU A 164 -27.68 -10.58 2.65
CA LEU A 164 -28.00 -9.43 3.49
C LEU A 164 -26.96 -8.32 3.32
N TYR A 165 -27.42 -7.07 3.33
CA TYR A 165 -26.58 -5.89 3.32
C TYR A 165 -26.85 -5.02 4.53
N ARG A 166 -25.83 -4.87 5.39
CA ARG A 166 -25.92 -4.12 6.66
C ARG A 166 -27.19 -4.48 7.46
N PRO A 167 -27.41 -5.77 7.73
CA PRO A 167 -28.62 -6.21 8.42
C PRO A 167 -28.72 -5.62 9.83
N GLU A 168 -29.93 -5.55 10.36
CA GLU A 168 -30.16 -5.26 11.77
C GLU A 168 -29.86 -6.52 12.59
N GLU A 169 -29.46 -6.32 13.84
CA GLU A 169 -29.15 -7.43 14.76
C GLU A 169 -30.31 -8.43 14.84
N GLN A 170 -31.55 -7.94 14.86
CA GLN A 170 -32.75 -8.79 14.92
C GLN A 170 -32.92 -9.68 13.68
N GLU A 171 -32.52 -9.19 12.49
CA GLU A 171 -32.59 -9.97 11.23
C GLU A 171 -31.58 -11.12 11.27
N VAL A 172 -30.34 -10.83 11.72
CA VAL A 172 -29.29 -11.86 11.85
C VAL A 172 -29.67 -12.87 12.92
N GLN A 173 -30.22 -12.43 14.06
CA GLN A 173 -30.67 -13.31 15.14
C GLN A 173 -31.84 -14.20 14.74
N SER A 174 -32.76 -13.70 13.91
CA SER A 174 -33.86 -14.51 13.39
C SER A 174 -33.35 -15.66 12.51
N LEU A 175 -32.37 -15.37 11.61
CA LEU A 175 -31.73 -16.39 10.78
C LEU A 175 -30.86 -17.34 11.63
N ALA A 176 -30.20 -16.83 12.67
CA ALA A 176 -29.42 -17.64 13.59
C ALA A 176 -30.26 -18.69 14.28
N SER A 177 -31.46 -18.32 14.72
CA SER A 177 -32.41 -19.23 15.36
C SER A 177 -32.93 -20.31 14.38
N GLU A 178 -33.20 -19.93 13.13
CA GLU A 178 -33.73 -20.85 12.12
C GLU A 178 -32.70 -21.85 11.62
N PHE A 179 -31.48 -21.37 11.32
CA PHE A 179 -30.37 -22.18 10.80
C PHE A 179 -29.45 -22.72 11.89
N GLN A 180 -29.80 -22.52 13.18
CA GLN A 180 -29.03 -22.97 14.35
C GLN A 180 -27.57 -22.52 14.29
N LEU A 181 -27.33 -21.24 13.89
CA LEU A 181 -25.98 -20.68 13.78
C LEU A 181 -25.35 -20.53 15.17
N HIS A 182 -24.05 -20.77 15.23
CA HIS A 182 -23.29 -20.65 16.47
C HIS A 182 -23.28 -19.21 17.00
N PRO A 183 -23.56 -18.94 18.29
CA PRO A 183 -23.68 -17.58 18.83
C PRO A 183 -22.45 -16.70 18.62
N LEU A 184 -21.24 -17.26 18.73
CA LEU A 184 -19.99 -16.49 18.48
C LEU A 184 -19.87 -16.06 17.01
N ALA A 185 -20.22 -16.92 16.06
CA ALA A 185 -20.19 -16.56 14.64
C ALA A 185 -21.24 -15.49 14.29
N VAL A 186 -22.39 -15.51 14.97
CA VAL A 186 -23.45 -14.49 14.86
C VAL A 186 -22.98 -13.16 15.43
N GLU A 187 -22.33 -13.17 16.61
CA GLU A 187 -21.74 -11.99 17.23
C GLU A 187 -20.70 -11.34 16.30
N ASP A 188 -19.80 -12.13 15.72
CA ASP A 188 -18.81 -11.65 14.76
C ASP A 188 -19.44 -11.05 13.51
N ALA A 189 -20.50 -11.66 12.99
CA ALA A 189 -21.22 -11.17 11.81
C ALA A 189 -21.98 -9.86 12.08
N ILE A 190 -22.39 -9.59 13.31
CA ILE A 190 -23.05 -8.34 13.73
C ILE A 190 -22.02 -7.23 13.95
N ASN A 191 -20.94 -7.53 14.69
CA ASN A 191 -19.96 -6.53 15.12
C ASN A 191 -18.97 -6.11 14.03
N ALA A 192 -18.75 -6.94 13.00
CA ALA A 192 -17.75 -6.75 11.94
C ALA A 192 -16.31 -6.53 12.49
N HIS A 193 -15.37 -6.08 11.61
CA HIS A 193 -13.96 -5.79 11.93
C HIS A 193 -13.13 -7.05 12.25
N GLN A 194 -13.53 -8.17 11.65
CA GLN A 194 -12.83 -9.44 11.77
C GLN A 194 -11.68 -9.57 10.74
N ARG A 195 -10.73 -10.43 11.06
CA ARG A 195 -9.72 -10.88 10.08
C ARG A 195 -10.29 -12.04 9.28
N PRO A 196 -9.78 -12.28 8.06
CA PRO A 196 -10.15 -13.48 7.32
C PRO A 196 -9.91 -14.71 8.17
N LYS A 197 -10.94 -15.56 8.29
CA LYS A 197 -10.90 -16.79 9.06
C LYS A 197 -11.92 -17.80 8.56
N LEU A 198 -11.67 -19.05 8.87
CA LEU A 198 -12.59 -20.16 8.68
C LEU A 198 -12.81 -20.85 10.02
N GLU A 199 -14.05 -20.97 10.42
CA GLU A 199 -14.46 -21.72 11.59
C GLU A 199 -15.52 -22.74 11.19
N ARG A 200 -15.50 -23.90 11.84
CA ARG A 200 -16.54 -24.91 11.68
C ARG A 200 -17.28 -25.08 13.00
N HIS A 201 -18.57 -24.89 12.94
CA HIS A 201 -19.47 -25.13 14.06
C HIS A 201 -20.48 -26.19 13.62
N ASP A 202 -20.35 -27.40 14.18
CA ASP A 202 -21.14 -28.57 13.80
C ASP A 202 -21.12 -28.82 12.28
N ASP A 203 -22.24 -28.65 11.59
CA ASP A 203 -22.41 -28.82 10.15
C ASP A 203 -22.36 -27.48 9.36
N THR A 204 -22.07 -26.37 10.04
CA THR A 204 -22.00 -25.06 9.42
C THR A 204 -20.54 -24.57 9.37
N LEU A 205 -20.09 -24.10 8.20
CA LEU A 205 -18.86 -23.35 8.05
C LEU A 205 -19.16 -21.87 8.19
N PHE A 206 -18.33 -21.17 8.92
CA PHE A 206 -18.33 -19.70 9.01
C PHE A 206 -17.03 -19.17 8.44
N VAL A 207 -17.14 -18.34 7.38
CA VAL A 207 -16.00 -17.77 6.65
C VAL A 207 -16.08 -16.26 6.68
N VAL A 208 -15.00 -15.62 7.08
CA VAL A 208 -14.86 -14.15 7.02
C VAL A 208 -13.89 -13.81 5.90
N LEU A 209 -14.32 -12.94 5.01
CA LEU A 209 -13.55 -12.46 3.87
C LEU A 209 -13.39 -10.94 3.93
N ARG A 210 -12.27 -10.46 3.41
CA ARG A 210 -11.94 -9.04 3.34
C ARG A 210 -11.76 -8.61 1.88
N PRO A 211 -12.85 -8.43 1.10
CA PRO A 211 -12.74 -7.88 -0.24
C PRO A 211 -12.10 -6.49 -0.21
N ALA A 212 -11.44 -6.12 -1.29
CA ALA A 212 -10.86 -4.80 -1.45
C ALA A 212 -11.25 -4.21 -2.81
N ARG A 213 -11.29 -2.88 -2.91
CA ARG A 213 -11.39 -2.15 -4.18
C ARG A 213 -10.44 -0.97 -4.16
N TYR A 214 -9.93 -0.61 -5.31
CA TYR A 214 -9.12 0.58 -5.50
C TYR A 214 -10.05 1.76 -5.87
N LEU A 215 -9.82 2.90 -5.24
CA LEU A 215 -10.57 4.14 -5.47
C LEU A 215 -9.66 5.12 -6.24
N ASP A 216 -9.79 5.11 -7.58
CA ASP A 216 -8.92 5.90 -8.48
C ASP A 216 -8.97 7.41 -8.18
N ASP A 217 -10.12 7.94 -7.75
CA ASP A 217 -10.30 9.38 -7.50
C ASP A 217 -9.45 9.92 -6.34
N ILE A 218 -9.09 9.07 -5.39
CA ILE A 218 -8.36 9.43 -4.15
C ILE A 218 -7.10 8.59 -3.93
N GLU A 219 -6.79 7.67 -4.86
CA GLU A 219 -5.63 6.77 -4.80
C GLU A 219 -5.56 5.99 -3.47
N GLU A 220 -6.69 5.40 -3.05
CA GLU A 220 -6.77 4.66 -1.79
C GLU A 220 -7.39 3.27 -1.99
N VAL A 221 -6.95 2.31 -1.17
CA VAL A 221 -7.52 0.97 -1.10
C VAL A 221 -8.61 0.91 -0.04
N GLU A 222 -9.86 0.69 -0.45
CA GLU A 222 -10.97 0.46 0.46
C GLU A 222 -11.15 -1.03 0.74
N PHE A 223 -11.31 -1.39 2.02
CA PHE A 223 -11.55 -2.76 2.46
C PHE A 223 -12.99 -2.95 2.91
N GLY A 224 -13.61 -3.97 2.36
CA GLY A 224 -14.89 -4.46 2.82
C GLY A 224 -14.78 -5.61 3.82
N GLU A 225 -15.97 -6.09 4.26
CA GLU A 225 -16.08 -7.29 5.06
C GLU A 225 -17.33 -8.07 4.66
N VAL A 226 -17.14 -9.36 4.48
CA VAL A 226 -18.20 -10.31 4.11
C VAL A 226 -18.11 -11.53 5.00
N HIS A 227 -19.24 -11.86 5.65
CA HIS A 227 -19.41 -13.08 6.42
C HIS A 227 -20.25 -14.06 5.61
N VAL A 228 -19.78 -15.29 5.50
CA VAL A 228 -20.44 -16.36 4.76
C VAL A 228 -20.68 -17.52 5.70
N PHE A 229 -21.94 -17.85 5.92
CA PHE A 229 -22.34 -19.09 6.59
C PHE A 229 -22.76 -20.11 5.54
N VAL A 230 -22.16 -21.28 5.60
CA VAL A 230 -22.42 -22.37 4.65
C VAL A 230 -22.87 -23.59 5.46
N GLY A 231 -24.14 -23.91 5.36
CA GLY A 231 -24.74 -25.11 5.96
C GLY A 231 -25.11 -26.13 4.91
N PRO A 232 -25.67 -27.28 5.30
CA PRO A 232 -25.97 -28.38 4.36
C PRO A 232 -26.95 -28.00 3.23
N ARG A 233 -27.78 -27.00 3.48
CA ARG A 233 -28.85 -26.57 2.54
C ARG A 233 -28.98 -25.06 2.42
N PHE A 234 -27.98 -24.29 2.85
CA PHE A 234 -28.06 -22.85 2.73
C PHE A 234 -26.67 -22.23 2.63
N VAL A 235 -26.64 -21.06 1.95
CA VAL A 235 -25.57 -20.10 2.03
C VAL A 235 -26.17 -18.76 2.46
N LEU A 236 -25.67 -18.20 3.55
CA LEU A 236 -26.05 -16.88 4.02
C LEU A 236 -24.82 -15.96 3.91
N THR A 237 -24.95 -14.88 3.15
CA THR A 237 -23.94 -13.85 3.04
C THR A 237 -24.37 -12.57 3.73
N VAL A 238 -23.53 -12.05 4.64
CA VAL A 238 -23.74 -10.78 5.33
C VAL A 238 -22.62 -9.82 4.89
N ARG A 239 -22.98 -8.72 4.25
CA ARG A 239 -22.04 -7.70 3.78
C ARG A 239 -22.19 -6.42 4.60
N HIS A 240 -21.03 -5.83 4.97
CA HIS A 240 -20.97 -4.53 5.64
C HIS A 240 -20.43 -3.41 4.73
N SER A 241 -19.96 -3.73 3.53
CA SER A 241 -19.45 -2.82 2.50
C SER A 241 -20.26 -2.90 1.21
N GLU A 242 -20.17 -1.88 0.37
CA GLU A 242 -20.82 -1.87 -0.94
C GLU A 242 -20.24 -2.92 -1.89
N ALA A 243 -18.92 -3.08 -1.92
CA ALA A 243 -18.23 -4.05 -2.75
C ALA A 243 -17.82 -5.30 -1.94
N PRO A 244 -17.77 -6.50 -2.59
CA PRO A 244 -18.24 -6.79 -3.94
C PRO A 244 -19.76 -6.97 -4.00
N GLU A 245 -20.34 -6.72 -5.17
CA GLU A 245 -21.70 -7.13 -5.47
C GLU A 245 -21.70 -8.60 -5.92
N PHE A 246 -22.52 -9.43 -5.26
CA PHE A 246 -22.63 -10.86 -5.58
C PHE A 246 -23.71 -11.17 -6.63
N GLY A 247 -24.39 -10.17 -7.17
CA GLY A 247 -25.33 -10.37 -8.27
C GLY A 247 -24.66 -11.05 -9.46
N SER A 248 -23.52 -10.54 -9.90
CA SER A 248 -22.75 -11.12 -11.02
C SER A 248 -22.26 -12.55 -10.75
N VAL A 249 -21.95 -12.89 -9.48
CA VAL A 249 -21.59 -14.26 -9.09
C VAL A 249 -22.78 -15.19 -9.21
N ARG A 250 -23.94 -14.70 -8.80
CA ARG A 250 -25.20 -15.46 -8.90
C ARG A 250 -25.57 -15.71 -10.36
N ASP A 251 -25.54 -14.66 -11.19
CA ASP A 251 -25.85 -14.77 -12.63
C ASP A 251 -24.90 -15.76 -13.32
N ARG A 252 -23.60 -15.75 -12.95
CA ARG A 252 -22.63 -16.72 -13.49
C ARG A 252 -22.98 -18.15 -13.09
N LEU A 253 -23.24 -18.41 -11.81
CA LEU A 253 -23.58 -19.75 -11.33
C LEU A 253 -24.92 -20.26 -11.89
N GLU A 254 -25.91 -19.38 -12.08
CA GLU A 254 -27.16 -19.73 -12.73
C GLU A 254 -26.98 -20.07 -14.22
N GLY A 255 -25.93 -19.51 -14.85
CA GLY A 255 -25.47 -19.91 -16.19
C GLY A 255 -24.73 -21.25 -16.23
N GLU A 256 -24.30 -21.77 -15.05
CA GLU A 256 -23.56 -23.01 -14.89
C GLU A 256 -24.27 -24.00 -13.93
N PRO A 257 -25.47 -24.52 -14.27
CA PRO A 257 -26.26 -25.37 -13.38
C PRO A 257 -25.53 -26.61 -12.86
N ASP A 258 -24.60 -27.15 -13.67
CA ASP A 258 -23.78 -28.30 -13.28
C ASP A 258 -22.83 -28.00 -12.13
N VAL A 259 -22.38 -26.75 -12.00
CA VAL A 259 -21.58 -26.28 -10.86
C VAL A 259 -22.49 -26.04 -9.66
N LEU A 260 -23.59 -25.33 -9.85
CA LEU A 260 -24.52 -24.97 -8.78
C LEU A 260 -25.21 -26.19 -8.16
N ARG A 261 -25.43 -27.27 -8.94
CA ARG A 261 -25.97 -28.57 -8.44
C ARG A 261 -25.09 -29.22 -7.38
N ARG A 262 -23.81 -28.82 -7.27
CA ARG A 262 -22.89 -29.35 -6.23
C ARG A 262 -23.16 -28.78 -4.85
N GLY A 263 -24.11 -27.87 -4.73
CA GLY A 263 -24.64 -27.39 -3.47
C GLY A 263 -23.93 -26.13 -2.91
N PRO A 264 -24.08 -25.91 -1.60
CA PRO A 264 -23.58 -24.71 -0.92
C PRO A 264 -22.08 -24.45 -1.08
N GLU A 265 -21.27 -25.51 -1.21
CA GLU A 265 -19.82 -25.42 -1.40
C GLU A 265 -19.45 -24.78 -2.73
N ALA A 266 -20.26 -24.99 -3.78
CA ALA A 266 -20.07 -24.34 -5.07
C ALA A 266 -20.29 -22.82 -4.99
N VAL A 267 -21.29 -22.41 -4.20
CA VAL A 267 -21.52 -20.97 -3.96
C VAL A 267 -20.37 -20.37 -3.16
N LEU A 268 -19.86 -21.04 -2.13
CA LEU A 268 -18.70 -20.59 -1.36
C LEU A 268 -17.47 -20.43 -2.25
N TYR A 269 -17.19 -21.41 -3.11
CA TYR A 269 -16.11 -21.32 -4.10
C TYR A 269 -16.26 -20.05 -4.96
N ALA A 270 -17.44 -19.84 -5.56
CA ALA A 270 -17.66 -18.71 -6.45
C ALA A 270 -17.57 -17.34 -5.75
N ILE A 271 -17.90 -17.28 -4.46
CA ILE A 271 -17.70 -16.08 -3.62
C ILE A 271 -16.20 -15.84 -3.38
N LEU A 272 -15.43 -16.88 -3.05
CA LEU A 272 -13.99 -16.81 -2.85
C LEU A 272 -13.27 -16.34 -4.12
N ASP A 273 -13.61 -16.96 -5.26
CA ASP A 273 -13.11 -16.62 -6.58
C ASP A 273 -13.35 -15.13 -6.88
N LYS A 274 -14.58 -14.66 -6.72
CA LYS A 274 -14.93 -13.24 -6.91
C LYS A 274 -14.15 -12.28 -6.01
N VAL A 275 -13.90 -12.66 -4.76
CA VAL A 275 -13.13 -11.85 -3.82
C VAL A 275 -11.67 -11.78 -4.24
N VAL A 276 -11.07 -12.90 -4.64
CA VAL A 276 -9.68 -12.96 -5.10
C VAL A 276 -9.50 -12.22 -6.44
N ASP A 277 -10.41 -12.40 -7.39
CA ASP A 277 -10.44 -11.65 -8.65
C ASP A 277 -10.51 -10.13 -8.41
N GLY A 278 -11.26 -9.72 -7.38
CA GLY A 278 -11.36 -8.32 -6.97
C GLY A 278 -10.05 -7.70 -6.48
N TYR A 279 -9.04 -8.48 -6.17
CA TYR A 279 -7.73 -7.98 -5.77
C TYR A 279 -6.85 -7.57 -6.96
N TYR A 280 -7.08 -8.09 -8.17
CA TYR A 280 -6.28 -7.72 -9.35
C TYR A 280 -6.36 -6.23 -9.70
N PRO A 281 -7.55 -5.60 -9.75
CA PRO A 281 -7.63 -4.15 -9.97
C PRO A 281 -6.92 -3.35 -8.87
N VAL A 282 -6.97 -3.81 -7.61
CA VAL A 282 -6.27 -3.16 -6.50
C VAL A 282 -4.75 -3.21 -6.70
N VAL A 283 -4.23 -4.39 -7.07
CA VAL A 283 -2.80 -4.56 -7.37
C VAL A 283 -2.38 -3.67 -8.54
N ALA A 284 -3.23 -3.53 -9.57
CA ALA A 284 -2.94 -2.67 -10.72
C ALA A 284 -2.92 -1.18 -10.33
N GLY A 285 -3.86 -0.71 -9.50
CA GLY A 285 -3.89 0.68 -9.00
C GLY A 285 -2.67 0.99 -8.15
N VAL A 286 -2.39 0.17 -7.14
CA VAL A 286 -1.20 0.32 -6.28
C VAL A 286 0.11 0.31 -7.09
N HIS A 287 0.18 -0.52 -8.14
CA HIS A 287 1.34 -0.54 -9.03
C HIS A 287 1.52 0.79 -9.77
N HIS A 288 0.41 1.37 -10.23
CA HIS A 288 0.43 2.67 -10.90
C HIS A 288 0.95 3.78 -9.97
N ASP A 289 0.49 3.81 -8.71
CA ASP A 289 0.97 4.77 -7.71
C ASP A 289 2.46 4.60 -7.42
N ILE A 290 2.96 3.36 -7.42
CA ILE A 290 4.39 3.07 -7.24
C ILE A 290 5.20 3.62 -8.41
N ASP A 291 4.75 3.45 -9.65
CA ASP A 291 5.42 3.97 -10.85
C ASP A 291 5.48 5.50 -10.82
N GLU A 292 4.42 6.18 -10.38
CA GLU A 292 4.41 7.63 -10.20
C GLU A 292 5.39 8.08 -9.13
N ILE A 293 5.38 7.43 -7.97
CA ILE A 293 6.30 7.72 -6.87
C ILE A 293 7.75 7.49 -7.31
N GLU A 294 8.05 6.47 -8.11
CA GLU A 294 9.38 6.22 -8.64
C GLU A 294 9.91 7.44 -9.43
N VAL A 295 9.07 8.02 -10.28
CA VAL A 295 9.43 9.23 -11.03
C VAL A 295 9.66 10.42 -10.08
N GLU A 296 8.81 10.59 -9.07
CA GLU A 296 8.91 11.69 -8.10
C GLU A 296 10.16 11.57 -7.19
N VAL A 297 10.58 10.37 -6.81
CA VAL A 297 11.76 10.12 -5.96
C VAL A 297 13.01 10.77 -6.53
N PHE A 298 13.20 10.71 -7.85
CA PHE A 298 14.38 11.31 -8.49
C PHE A 298 14.36 12.84 -8.50
N SER A 299 13.22 13.47 -8.18
CA SER A 299 13.15 14.91 -7.97
C SER A 299 13.90 15.36 -6.70
N GLY A 300 14.10 14.47 -5.73
CA GLY A 300 14.66 14.75 -4.40
C GLY A 300 13.78 15.68 -3.56
N ASP A 301 12.44 15.67 -3.75
CA ASP A 301 11.50 16.43 -2.92
C ASP A 301 11.28 15.66 -1.61
N PRO A 302 11.49 16.29 -0.44
CA PRO A 302 11.21 15.66 0.84
C PRO A 302 9.74 15.22 1.04
N LYS A 303 8.80 15.84 0.32
CA LYS A 303 7.36 15.51 0.40
C LYS A 303 7.05 14.12 -0.13
N VAL A 304 7.84 13.60 -1.05
CA VAL A 304 7.68 12.27 -1.62
C VAL A 304 7.80 11.19 -0.54
N SER A 305 8.64 11.40 0.48
CA SER A 305 8.75 10.47 1.61
C SER A 305 7.41 10.22 2.31
N ARG A 306 6.53 11.20 2.37
CA ARG A 306 5.21 11.06 2.97
C ARG A 306 4.30 10.18 2.11
N ARG A 307 4.28 10.41 0.78
CA ARG A 307 3.49 9.61 -0.16
C ARG A 307 3.94 8.14 -0.13
N ILE A 308 5.26 7.90 -0.12
CA ILE A 308 5.83 6.54 0.03
C ILE A 308 5.35 5.88 1.33
N TYR A 309 5.34 6.62 2.45
CA TYR A 309 4.90 6.09 3.73
C TYR A 309 3.40 5.75 3.74
N GLU A 310 2.55 6.62 3.19
CA GLU A 310 1.10 6.43 3.10
C GLU A 310 0.81 5.16 2.26
N LEU A 311 1.38 5.04 1.07
CA LEU A 311 1.22 3.86 0.22
C LEU A 311 1.81 2.58 0.85
N SER A 312 2.95 2.68 1.56
CA SER A 312 3.51 1.53 2.29
C SER A 312 2.57 0.99 3.36
N ARG A 313 1.78 1.87 3.98
CA ARG A 313 0.77 1.50 4.96
C ARG A 313 -0.40 0.77 4.31
N GLU A 314 -0.88 1.24 3.16
CA GLU A 314 -1.95 0.58 2.40
C GLU A 314 -1.53 -0.81 1.92
N VAL A 315 -0.31 -0.94 1.38
CA VAL A 315 0.28 -2.23 1.00
C VAL A 315 0.34 -3.18 2.21
N ALA A 316 0.70 -2.68 3.39
CA ALA A 316 0.72 -3.50 4.60
C ALA A 316 -0.70 -3.90 5.06
N ASP A 317 -1.69 -3.01 4.91
CA ASP A 317 -3.09 -3.31 5.21
C ASP A 317 -3.66 -4.35 4.23
N PHE A 318 -3.31 -4.24 2.95
CA PHE A 318 -3.68 -5.22 1.93
C PHE A 318 -3.11 -6.62 2.23
N LEU A 319 -1.85 -6.71 2.61
CA LEU A 319 -1.25 -7.99 3.04
C LEU A 319 -1.91 -8.57 4.29
N ARG A 320 -2.35 -7.73 5.23
CA ARG A 320 -3.10 -8.17 6.40
C ARG A 320 -4.49 -8.71 6.05
N ALA A 321 -5.08 -8.19 4.99
CA ALA A 321 -6.38 -8.66 4.50
C ALA A 321 -6.27 -9.94 3.66
N THR A 322 -5.18 -10.14 2.93
CA THR A 322 -5.07 -11.22 1.93
C THR A 322 -4.32 -12.45 2.45
N ARG A 323 -3.21 -12.31 3.18
CA ARG A 323 -2.40 -13.45 3.65
C ARG A 323 -3.17 -14.52 4.43
N PRO A 324 -4.05 -14.18 5.40
CA PRO A 324 -4.78 -15.19 6.14
C PRO A 324 -5.73 -16.02 5.25
N LEU A 325 -6.10 -15.50 4.08
CA LEU A 325 -6.98 -16.20 3.15
C LEU A 325 -6.34 -17.44 2.54
N ILE A 326 -4.99 -17.51 2.45
CA ILE A 326 -4.27 -18.74 2.06
C ILE A 326 -4.63 -19.87 3.04
N ASP A 327 -4.53 -19.62 4.33
CA ASP A 327 -4.83 -20.62 5.36
C ASP A 327 -6.31 -21.03 5.30
N VAL A 328 -7.21 -20.09 5.00
CA VAL A 328 -8.64 -20.36 4.81
C VAL A 328 -8.87 -21.31 3.63
N ILE A 329 -8.28 -21.02 2.47
CA ILE A 329 -8.42 -21.86 1.26
C ILE A 329 -7.78 -23.22 1.48
N ALA A 330 -6.60 -23.30 2.07
CA ALA A 330 -5.93 -24.57 2.38
C ALA A 330 -6.77 -25.42 3.35
N ALA A 331 -7.37 -24.82 4.36
CA ALA A 331 -8.26 -25.52 5.30
C ALA A 331 -9.55 -26.00 4.63
N LEU A 332 -10.14 -25.21 3.71
CA LEU A 332 -11.30 -25.61 2.92
C LEU A 332 -10.95 -26.80 2.01
N ARG A 333 -9.84 -26.76 1.30
CA ARG A 333 -9.39 -27.88 0.46
C ARG A 333 -9.18 -29.15 1.27
N GLY A 334 -8.53 -29.05 2.43
CA GLY A 334 -8.36 -30.17 3.36
C GLY A 334 -9.70 -30.72 3.87
N GLY A 335 -10.66 -29.85 4.15
CA GLY A 335 -12.03 -30.20 4.55
C GLY A 335 -12.79 -30.86 3.41
N PHE A 336 -12.74 -30.33 2.21
CA PHE A 336 -13.40 -30.87 1.02
C PHE A 336 -12.90 -32.26 0.69
N ALA A 337 -11.59 -32.48 0.73
CA ALA A 337 -11.01 -33.81 0.55
C ALA A 337 -11.48 -34.79 1.62
N LYS A 338 -11.56 -34.38 2.90
CA LYS A 338 -11.99 -35.20 4.02
C LYS A 338 -13.47 -35.60 3.94
N TYR A 339 -14.33 -34.70 3.44
CA TYR A 339 -15.78 -34.92 3.38
C TYR A 339 -16.26 -35.35 1.98
N HIS A 340 -15.30 -35.70 1.09
CA HIS A 340 -15.57 -36.17 -0.27
C HIS A 340 -16.37 -35.18 -1.12
N VAL A 341 -16.13 -33.90 -0.95
CA VAL A 341 -16.65 -32.86 -1.83
C VAL A 341 -16.09 -33.08 -3.24
N ASP A 342 -16.88 -32.78 -4.26
CA ASP A 342 -16.57 -32.99 -5.67
C ASP A 342 -15.14 -32.56 -6.03
N GLU A 343 -14.39 -33.44 -6.73
CA GLU A 343 -12.99 -33.21 -7.11
C GLU A 343 -12.80 -31.94 -7.96
N ARG A 344 -13.78 -31.60 -8.81
CA ARG A 344 -13.70 -30.39 -9.62
C ARG A 344 -13.75 -29.11 -8.78
N LEU A 345 -14.54 -29.09 -7.68
CA LEU A 345 -14.50 -27.96 -6.75
C LEU A 345 -13.15 -27.85 -6.03
N GLN A 346 -12.49 -28.97 -5.76
CA GLN A 346 -11.14 -28.97 -5.19
C GLN A 346 -10.12 -28.39 -6.19
N ASP A 347 -10.24 -28.72 -7.49
CA ASP A 347 -9.39 -28.15 -8.55
C ASP A 347 -9.62 -26.64 -8.70
N HIS A 348 -10.89 -26.19 -8.69
CA HIS A 348 -11.22 -24.77 -8.73
C HIS A 348 -10.67 -24.01 -7.51
N LEU A 349 -10.75 -24.58 -6.30
CA LEU A 349 -10.15 -23.94 -5.11
C LEU A 349 -8.63 -23.88 -5.19
N ARG A 350 -7.98 -24.84 -5.89
CA ARG A 350 -6.53 -24.77 -6.13
C ARG A 350 -6.19 -23.59 -7.03
N ASP A 351 -6.97 -23.37 -8.07
CA ASP A 351 -6.79 -22.23 -8.98
C ASP A 351 -6.92 -20.90 -8.25
N VAL A 352 -7.96 -20.74 -7.40
CA VAL A 352 -8.12 -19.55 -6.51
C VAL A 352 -6.94 -19.38 -5.56
N GLU A 353 -6.39 -20.47 -5.00
CA GLU A 353 -5.19 -20.44 -4.16
C GLU A 353 -3.98 -19.94 -4.92
N ASP A 354 -3.76 -20.46 -6.14
CA ASP A 354 -2.62 -20.08 -7.00
C ASP A 354 -2.71 -18.59 -7.40
N HIS A 355 -3.90 -18.08 -7.74
CA HIS A 355 -4.14 -16.66 -8.00
C HIS A 355 -3.83 -15.80 -6.77
N LEU A 356 -4.30 -16.21 -5.59
CA LEU A 356 -4.05 -15.49 -4.35
C LEU A 356 -2.56 -15.44 -4.00
N ILE A 357 -1.82 -16.53 -4.21
CA ILE A 357 -0.38 -16.59 -4.00
C ILE A 357 0.33 -15.57 -4.91
N GLN A 358 0.00 -15.55 -6.21
CA GLN A 358 0.57 -14.58 -7.16
C GLN A 358 0.30 -13.12 -6.74
N ILE A 359 -0.91 -12.83 -6.28
CA ILE A 359 -1.28 -11.51 -5.76
C ILE A 359 -0.40 -11.14 -4.56
N ILE A 360 -0.26 -12.04 -3.59
CA ILE A 360 0.52 -11.78 -2.37
C ILE A 360 2.00 -11.60 -2.70
N GLU A 361 2.58 -12.40 -3.58
CA GLU A 361 3.96 -12.27 -4.04
C GLU A 361 4.17 -10.90 -4.69
N ARG A 362 3.25 -10.46 -5.56
CA ARG A 362 3.32 -9.14 -6.19
C ARG A 362 3.26 -8.00 -5.18
N VAL A 363 2.38 -8.09 -4.20
CA VAL A 363 2.25 -7.07 -3.13
C VAL A 363 3.47 -7.07 -2.19
N ASP A 364 4.10 -8.20 -1.95
CA ASP A 364 5.38 -8.26 -1.23
C ASP A 364 6.52 -7.59 -2.01
N GLU A 365 6.55 -7.72 -3.35
CA GLU A 365 7.48 -6.96 -4.21
C GLU A 365 7.26 -5.44 -4.06
N PHE A 366 6.01 -4.97 -4.05
CA PHE A 366 5.68 -3.56 -3.82
C PHE A 366 6.21 -3.04 -2.48
N ARG A 367 6.07 -3.83 -1.43
CA ARG A 367 6.61 -3.48 -0.11
C ARG A 367 8.12 -3.30 -0.13
N VAL A 368 8.84 -4.15 -0.88
CA VAL A 368 10.29 -4.04 -1.04
C VAL A 368 10.63 -2.80 -1.85
N ALA A 369 9.97 -2.58 -2.99
CA ALA A 369 10.19 -1.42 -3.85
C ALA A 369 9.98 -0.10 -3.11
N LEU A 370 8.88 0.06 -2.37
CA LEU A 370 8.59 1.26 -1.58
C LEU A 370 9.65 1.52 -0.49
N ARG A 371 10.15 0.47 0.16
CA ARG A 371 11.24 0.60 1.14
C ARG A 371 12.53 1.08 0.50
N ASP A 372 12.86 0.56 -0.67
CA ASP A 372 14.07 0.93 -1.40
C ASP A 372 13.95 2.36 -1.93
N MET A 373 12.79 2.76 -2.45
CA MET A 373 12.48 4.14 -2.86
C MET A 373 12.61 5.13 -1.70
N LEU A 374 12.15 4.77 -0.50
CA LEU A 374 12.31 5.61 0.68
C LEU A 374 13.80 5.83 1.01
N THR A 375 14.61 4.79 0.88
CA THR A 375 16.07 4.87 1.10
C THR A 375 16.76 5.74 0.06
N VAL A 376 16.39 5.59 -1.22
CA VAL A 376 16.90 6.41 -2.32
C VAL A 376 16.52 7.87 -2.13
N ASN A 377 15.24 8.15 -1.84
CA ASN A 377 14.76 9.52 -1.61
C ASN A 377 15.50 10.19 -0.44
N ALA A 378 15.68 9.49 0.69
CA ALA A 378 16.43 10.00 1.82
C ALA A 378 17.89 10.35 1.46
N THR A 379 18.52 9.52 0.63
CA THR A 379 19.89 9.75 0.14
C THR A 379 19.97 10.97 -0.77
N LEU A 380 19.03 11.13 -1.70
CA LEU A 380 18.97 12.29 -2.62
C LEU A 380 18.70 13.60 -1.87
N VAL A 381 17.80 13.57 -0.89
CA VAL A 381 17.53 14.72 -0.01
C VAL A 381 18.79 15.12 0.78
N ALA A 382 19.50 14.14 1.37
CA ALA A 382 20.75 14.39 2.09
C ALA A 382 21.85 14.94 1.16
N GLN A 383 21.97 14.42 -0.05
CA GLN A 383 22.91 14.94 -1.04
C GLN A 383 22.60 16.41 -1.40
N ARG A 384 21.34 16.74 -1.66
CA ARG A 384 20.91 18.11 -1.96
C ARG A 384 21.22 19.06 -0.80
N GLN A 385 20.93 18.66 0.44
CA GLN A 385 21.28 19.43 1.63
C GLN A 385 22.81 19.65 1.76
N ASN A 386 23.61 18.64 1.46
CA ASN A 386 25.07 18.77 1.49
C ASN A 386 25.58 19.75 0.39
N GLU A 387 24.98 19.74 -0.79
CA GLU A 387 25.29 20.70 -1.87
C GLU A 387 24.92 22.13 -1.47
N GLU A 388 23.73 22.32 -0.87
CA GLU A 388 23.31 23.62 -0.34
C GLU A 388 24.24 24.13 0.76
N MET A 389 24.62 23.25 1.72
CA MET A 389 25.58 23.60 2.76
C MET A 389 26.95 23.97 2.20
N ARG A 390 27.41 23.27 1.17
CA ARG A 390 28.66 23.61 0.48
C ARG A 390 28.57 24.99 -0.18
N ASN A 391 27.48 25.24 -0.91
CA ASN A 391 27.27 26.55 -1.54
C ASN A 391 27.23 27.70 -0.52
N LEU A 392 26.55 27.50 0.60
CA LEU A 392 26.53 28.46 1.71
C LEU A 392 27.92 28.66 2.33
N ALA A 393 28.70 27.61 2.51
CA ALA A 393 30.07 27.71 3.02
C ALA A 393 31.00 28.45 2.05
N GLU A 394 30.89 28.22 0.75
CA GLU A 394 31.63 28.96 -0.29
C GLU A 394 31.27 30.45 -0.32
N ALA A 395 29.98 30.78 -0.23
CA ALA A 395 29.50 32.14 -0.12
C ALA A 395 30.01 32.85 1.17
N ALA A 396 29.95 32.16 2.31
CA ALA A 396 30.46 32.70 3.56
C ALA A 396 31.99 32.91 3.55
N ASN A 397 32.73 32.02 2.92
CA ASN A 397 34.19 32.20 2.72
C ASN A 397 34.49 33.40 1.85
N SER A 398 33.78 33.59 0.73
CA SER A 398 33.92 34.78 -0.12
C SER A 398 33.63 36.06 0.65
N GLN A 399 32.54 36.11 1.40
CA GLN A 399 32.20 37.26 2.26
C GLN A 399 33.28 37.53 3.31
N ASN A 400 33.82 36.50 3.96
CA ASN A 400 34.93 36.65 4.91
C ASN A 400 36.19 37.25 4.29
N GLU A 401 36.50 36.91 3.03
CA GLU A 401 37.63 37.49 2.33
C GLU A 401 37.42 38.98 2.00
N GLU A 402 36.17 39.36 1.64
CA GLU A 402 35.85 40.78 1.44
C GLU A 402 35.94 41.59 2.75
N VAL A 403 35.40 41.02 3.87
CA VAL A 403 35.52 41.67 5.19
C VAL A 403 36.97 41.81 5.63
N LYS A 404 37.86 40.84 5.36
CA LYS A 404 39.28 40.95 5.63
C LYS A 404 39.92 42.09 4.86
N LYS A 405 39.60 42.24 3.56
CA LYS A 405 40.09 43.33 2.73
C LYS A 405 39.65 44.70 3.21
N ILE A 406 38.32 44.83 3.52
CA ILE A 406 37.75 46.06 4.03
C ILE A 406 38.42 46.45 5.38
N SER A 407 38.57 45.46 6.29
CA SER A 407 39.20 45.68 7.58
C SER A 407 40.69 46.08 7.47
N ALA A 408 41.41 45.47 6.54
CA ALA A 408 42.82 45.81 6.28
C ALA A 408 42.95 47.22 5.76
N TRP A 409 42.13 47.66 4.79
CA TRP A 409 42.14 49.03 4.28
C TRP A 409 41.71 50.02 5.33
N ALA A 410 40.66 49.71 6.15
CA ALA A 410 40.26 50.58 7.24
C ALA A 410 41.40 50.78 8.26
N ALA A 411 42.13 49.74 8.63
CA ALA A 411 43.28 49.82 9.57
C ALA A 411 44.41 50.69 8.99
N ILE A 412 44.73 50.56 7.69
CA ILE A 412 45.76 51.38 7.02
C ILE A 412 45.38 52.84 6.99
N LEU A 413 44.12 53.16 6.68
CA LEU A 413 43.62 54.55 6.63
C LEU A 413 43.44 55.16 8.03
N PHE A 414 43.18 54.36 9.05
CA PHE A 414 42.99 54.84 10.43
C PHE A 414 44.33 55.14 11.13
N ALA A 415 45.42 54.47 10.79
CA ALA A 415 46.71 54.61 11.42
C ALA A 415 47.32 56.06 11.34
N PRO A 416 47.30 56.77 10.20
CA PRO A 416 47.71 58.18 10.15
C PRO A 416 46.80 59.11 11.00
N THR A 417 45.48 58.83 11.01
CA THR A 417 44.52 59.62 11.80
C THR A 417 44.83 59.50 13.31
N LEU A 418 45.14 58.30 13.80
CA LEU A 418 45.53 58.04 15.19
C LEU A 418 46.80 58.84 15.55
N ILE A 419 47.86 58.75 14.69
CA ILE A 419 49.08 59.46 14.90
C ILE A 419 48.84 61.00 14.87
N GLY A 420 48.08 61.49 13.88
CA GLY A 420 47.71 62.89 13.78
C GLY A 420 46.92 63.42 15.02
N THR A 421 46.03 62.57 15.55
CA THR A 421 45.26 62.91 16.79
C THR A 421 46.19 63.04 17.99
N ILE A 422 47.18 62.14 18.17
CA ILE A 422 48.15 62.19 19.25
C ILE A 422 48.95 63.49 19.16
N TYR A 423 49.50 63.86 18.01
CA TYR A 423 50.25 65.10 17.77
C TYR A 423 49.37 66.37 17.82
N GLY A 424 48.04 66.24 17.65
CA GLY A 424 47.08 67.34 17.78
C GLY A 424 46.56 67.54 19.19
N MET A 425 47.02 66.77 20.18
CA MET A 425 46.63 66.94 21.58
C MET A 425 47.35 68.13 22.21
N ASN A 426 46.65 68.98 22.94
CA ASN A 426 47.21 70.18 23.61
C ASN A 426 47.93 69.82 24.90
N PHE A 427 49.03 69.05 24.84
CA PHE A 427 49.91 68.81 25.97
C PHE A 427 50.95 69.92 26.06
N VAL A 428 51.26 70.43 27.30
CA VAL A 428 52.20 71.49 27.56
C VAL A 428 53.68 71.12 27.27
N HIS A 429 54.00 69.83 27.26
CA HIS A 429 55.36 69.33 27.00
C HIS A 429 55.29 68.12 26.05
N VAL A 430 55.42 68.37 24.75
CA VAL A 430 55.65 67.33 23.73
C VAL A 430 57.01 67.63 23.09
N PRO A 431 58.05 66.86 23.47
CA PRO A 431 59.47 67.16 23.06
C PRO A 431 59.66 67.28 21.54
N GLU A 432 58.85 66.57 20.75
CA GLU A 432 58.92 66.52 19.27
C GLU A 432 58.34 67.76 18.62
N LEU A 433 57.49 68.57 19.28
CA LEU A 433 56.89 69.82 18.75
C LEU A 433 57.87 71.00 18.73
N ASP A 434 58.85 71.01 19.61
CA ASP A 434 59.94 72.02 19.68
C ASP A 434 61.09 71.72 18.73
N TRP A 435 61.10 70.56 18.09
CA TRP A 435 62.11 70.13 17.17
C TRP A 435 61.85 70.60 15.71
N VAL A 436 62.86 71.24 15.10
CA VAL A 436 62.73 71.80 13.73
C VAL A 436 62.32 70.72 12.66
N LEU A 437 62.68 69.45 12.94
CA LEU A 437 62.29 68.29 12.13
C LEU A 437 61.07 67.55 12.63
N GLY A 438 60.37 68.01 13.66
CA GLY A 438 59.23 67.30 14.26
C GLY A 438 58.07 67.04 13.27
N TYR A 439 57.70 68.05 12.50
CA TYR A 439 56.68 67.85 11.44
C TYR A 439 57.07 66.87 10.37
N PRO A 440 58.24 66.95 9.74
CA PRO A 440 58.71 65.92 8.80
C PRO A 440 58.80 64.52 9.41
N PHE A 441 59.22 64.44 10.71
CA PHE A 441 59.26 63.13 11.46
C PHE A 441 57.87 62.52 11.64
N ALA A 442 56.87 63.31 12.01
CA ALA A 442 55.47 62.82 12.13
C ALA A 442 54.92 62.32 10.81
N LEU A 443 55.17 63.01 9.71
CA LEU A 443 54.79 62.58 8.35
C LEU A 443 55.52 61.27 7.94
N LEU A 444 56.80 61.18 8.26
CA LEU A 444 57.59 59.96 8.01
C LEU A 444 57.02 58.77 8.85
N LEU A 445 56.71 58.99 10.11
CA LEU A 445 56.15 57.95 11.02
C LEU A 445 54.78 57.47 10.46
N MET A 446 53.91 58.39 10.02
CA MET A 446 52.65 58.01 9.38
C MET A 446 52.88 57.17 8.12
N ALA A 447 53.80 57.59 7.24
CA ALA A 447 54.12 56.84 6.04
C ALA A 447 54.69 55.46 6.29
N VAL A 448 55.64 55.36 7.25
CA VAL A 448 56.29 54.09 7.62
C VAL A 448 55.23 53.12 8.24
N THR A 449 54.33 53.64 9.09
CA THR A 449 53.26 52.85 9.69
C THR A 449 52.29 52.33 8.59
N CYS A 450 51.87 53.19 7.65
CA CYS A 450 50.99 52.78 6.54
C CYS A 450 51.66 51.70 5.67
N VAL A 451 52.93 51.93 5.27
CA VAL A 451 53.67 50.95 4.43
C VAL A 451 53.91 49.68 5.18
N GLY A 452 54.23 49.76 6.50
CA GLY A 452 54.39 48.59 7.36
C GLY A 452 53.13 47.77 7.47
N LEU A 453 51.98 48.42 7.74
CA LEU A 453 50.70 47.70 7.81
C LEU A 453 50.31 47.12 6.44
N TYR A 454 50.49 47.86 5.35
CA TYR A 454 50.22 47.34 4.00
C TYR A 454 51.13 46.12 3.71
N ALA A 455 52.41 46.17 3.99
CA ALA A 455 53.33 45.05 3.78
C ALA A 455 52.96 43.85 4.64
N LEU A 456 52.54 44.08 5.88
CA LEU A 456 52.07 43.04 6.82
C LEU A 456 50.82 42.35 6.31
N PHE A 457 49.80 43.12 5.92
CA PHE A 457 48.50 42.56 5.41
C PHE A 457 48.71 41.86 4.07
N LYS A 458 49.52 42.42 3.15
CA LYS A 458 49.91 41.77 1.89
C LYS A 458 50.63 40.44 2.12
N ARG A 459 51.58 40.40 3.13
CA ARG A 459 52.29 39.16 3.47
C ARG A 459 51.32 38.10 4.08
N ARG A 460 50.31 38.54 4.80
CA ARG A 460 49.26 37.66 5.36
C ARG A 460 48.11 37.33 4.39
N ARG A 461 48.20 37.75 3.14
CA ARG A 461 47.17 37.55 2.11
C ARG A 461 45.79 38.13 2.49
N TRP A 462 45.78 39.23 3.24
CA TRP A 462 44.52 39.94 3.54
C TRP A 462 44.21 41.00 2.46
N LEU A 463 45.19 41.39 1.68
CA LEU A 463 45.11 42.32 0.54
C LEU A 463 45.61 41.62 -0.71
#